data_8794c74fa93b5f0870667a22c0158da4
#
_entry.id   8794c74fa93b5f0870667a22c0158da4
#
_cell.length_a   1.000
_cell.length_b   1.000
_cell.length_c   1.000
_cell.angle_alpha   90.00
_cell.angle_beta   90.00
_cell.angle_gamma   90.00
#
_symmetry.space_group_name_H-M   'P 1'
#
loop_
_entity.id
_entity.type
_entity.pdbx_description
1 polymer ?
#
loop_
_entity_poly.entity_id
_entity_poly.type
_entity_poly.pdbx_seq_one_letter_code
_entity_poly.pdbx_strand_id
1 'polypeptide(L)'
;MEKNYYDILGVNKDASKDDIRRAFKKLSVKYHPDKHINDSEEDKKKAEEKFKEINEAYEVLSDDKKRQEYDNPIPEGFGFGFDPFGFGNFFTGRQAYHNFEAKPGQDIRVTINLNMEDFYKGGIKEIHYKKNIRCGHCNGEGGDTKICPHCHGNGVIEHRQVQGNMTFVNQVQCNYCNGTGKIVTNACPNCNGTGFIKEDKVFRLNIDDIKASTETGDYVLDLSGGHESKYSGGRDGQLIGRLIINRGNYKVDQSNNVFEQVEIPYYDMLLGTDKDIILPNGKKITVKIPTESKDGSLVKSPKNGINGGDYYLCIKAKFPPLNKNDKDLLTKIKNNHS
;
A
#
# COMPACT_ATOMS: atom_id res chain seq x y z
N MET A 1 -38.51 -17.49 -4.82
CA MET A 1 -37.67 -18.59 -4.29
C MET A 1 -36.53 -17.95 -3.53
N GLU A 2 -36.45 -18.12 -2.23
CA GLU A 2 -35.36 -17.66 -1.43
C GLU A 2 -34.09 -18.38 -1.88
N LYS A 3 -33.03 -17.60 -2.21
CA LYS A 3 -31.75 -18.14 -2.66
C LYS A 3 -31.03 -18.74 -1.44
N ASN A 4 -30.73 -20.04 -1.50
CA ASN A 4 -29.99 -20.72 -0.43
C ASN A 4 -28.49 -20.42 -0.58
N TYR A 5 -27.89 -19.69 0.35
CA TYR A 5 -26.49 -19.31 0.31
C TYR A 5 -25.54 -20.51 0.33
N TYR A 6 -25.90 -21.61 0.95
CA TYR A 6 -25.12 -22.84 0.91
C TYR A 6 -25.06 -23.44 -0.49
N ASP A 7 -26.19 -23.40 -1.23
CA ASP A 7 -26.26 -23.88 -2.61
C ASP A 7 -25.45 -22.99 -3.56
N ILE A 8 -25.45 -21.67 -3.34
CA ILE A 8 -24.66 -20.72 -4.12
C ILE A 8 -23.15 -21.01 -4.00
N LEU A 9 -22.67 -21.31 -2.80
CA LEU A 9 -21.28 -21.68 -2.56
C LEU A 9 -20.99 -23.17 -2.86
N GLY A 10 -22.01 -23.98 -3.05
CA GLY A 10 -21.86 -25.43 -3.29
C GLY A 10 -21.30 -26.19 -2.08
N VAL A 11 -21.74 -25.82 -0.88
CA VAL A 11 -21.32 -26.43 0.38
C VAL A 11 -22.55 -26.93 1.17
N ASN A 12 -22.36 -27.89 2.07
CA ASN A 12 -23.41 -28.36 2.93
C ASN A 12 -23.73 -27.37 4.06
N LYS A 13 -24.95 -27.47 4.65
CA LYS A 13 -25.39 -26.59 5.74
C LYS A 13 -24.53 -26.72 7.02
N ASP A 14 -23.82 -27.82 7.19
CA ASP A 14 -22.91 -28.14 8.30
C ASP A 14 -21.44 -27.86 7.95
N ALA A 15 -21.16 -27.25 6.80
CA ALA A 15 -19.80 -26.96 6.34
C ALA A 15 -19.03 -26.08 7.34
N SER A 16 -17.74 -26.41 7.53
CA SER A 16 -16.84 -25.62 8.36
C SER A 16 -16.51 -24.26 7.71
N LYS A 17 -16.05 -23.29 8.52
CA LYS A 17 -15.58 -22.00 8.00
C LYS A 17 -14.49 -22.17 6.94
N ASP A 18 -13.60 -23.13 7.10
CA ASP A 18 -12.53 -23.40 6.15
C ASP A 18 -13.07 -23.97 4.83
N ASP A 19 -14.15 -24.78 4.89
CA ASP A 19 -14.81 -25.28 3.68
C ASP A 19 -15.51 -24.16 2.93
N ILE A 20 -16.23 -23.29 3.64
CA ILE A 20 -16.88 -22.09 3.09
C ILE A 20 -15.83 -21.18 2.43
N ARG A 21 -14.71 -20.94 3.10
CA ARG A 21 -13.61 -20.12 2.58
C ARG A 21 -12.96 -20.72 1.33
N ARG A 22 -12.77 -22.05 1.31
CA ARG A 22 -12.22 -22.75 0.14
C ARG A 22 -13.16 -22.70 -1.05
N ALA A 23 -14.45 -22.92 -0.82
CA ALA A 23 -15.49 -22.86 -1.84
C ALA A 23 -15.57 -21.44 -2.45
N PHE A 24 -15.62 -20.41 -1.59
CA PHE A 24 -15.60 -19.01 -2.01
C PHE A 24 -14.38 -18.69 -2.88
N LYS A 25 -13.17 -19.05 -2.42
CA LYS A 25 -11.93 -18.79 -3.18
C LYS A 25 -11.96 -19.44 -4.58
N LYS A 26 -12.45 -20.67 -4.67
CA LYS A 26 -12.58 -21.40 -5.94
C LYS A 26 -13.57 -20.73 -6.90
N LEU A 27 -14.72 -20.32 -6.39
CA LEU A 27 -15.77 -19.67 -7.19
C LEU A 27 -15.40 -18.23 -7.58
N SER A 28 -14.81 -17.46 -6.67
CA SER A 28 -14.33 -16.10 -6.95
C SER A 28 -13.28 -16.06 -8.05
N VAL A 29 -12.34 -17.01 -8.06
CA VAL A 29 -11.36 -17.14 -9.13
C VAL A 29 -12.02 -17.56 -10.46
N LYS A 30 -13.10 -18.35 -10.41
CA LYS A 30 -13.81 -18.82 -11.61
C LYS A 30 -14.63 -17.71 -12.27
N TYR A 31 -15.32 -16.88 -11.48
CA TYR A 31 -16.23 -15.82 -11.95
C TYR A 31 -15.65 -14.41 -11.83
N HIS A 32 -14.31 -14.30 -11.68
CA HIS A 32 -13.65 -12.99 -11.59
C HIS A 32 -13.82 -12.21 -12.91
N PRO A 33 -14.18 -10.91 -12.86
CA PRO A 33 -14.37 -10.10 -14.05
C PRO A 33 -13.20 -10.14 -15.03
N ASP A 34 -11.96 -10.16 -14.51
CA ASP A 34 -10.74 -10.18 -15.33
C ASP A 34 -10.61 -11.43 -16.20
N LYS A 35 -11.24 -12.54 -15.82
CA LYS A 35 -11.22 -13.78 -16.63
C LYS A 35 -12.23 -13.79 -17.75
N HIS A 36 -13.23 -12.93 -17.68
CA HIS A 36 -14.33 -12.85 -18.62
C HIS A 36 -14.26 -11.62 -19.54
N ILE A 37 -13.11 -10.93 -19.58
CA ILE A 37 -12.90 -9.71 -20.38
C ILE A 37 -13.13 -9.96 -21.89
N ASN A 38 -12.82 -11.15 -22.37
CA ASN A 38 -12.93 -11.52 -23.77
C ASN A 38 -14.23 -12.27 -24.12
N ASP A 39 -15.12 -12.49 -23.13
CA ASP A 39 -16.37 -13.19 -23.33
C ASP A 39 -17.45 -12.27 -23.96
N SER A 40 -18.58 -12.85 -24.37
CA SER A 40 -19.71 -12.07 -24.86
C SER A 40 -20.28 -11.16 -23.76
N GLU A 41 -20.94 -10.04 -24.14
CA GLU A 41 -21.57 -9.13 -23.16
C GLU A 41 -22.61 -9.83 -22.28
N GLU A 42 -23.30 -10.83 -22.81
CA GLU A 42 -24.25 -11.65 -22.04
C GLU A 42 -23.55 -12.54 -21.01
N ASP A 43 -22.41 -13.13 -21.38
CA ASP A 43 -21.64 -14.01 -20.47
C ASP A 43 -20.90 -13.20 -19.42
N LYS A 44 -20.39 -12.01 -19.75
CA LYS A 44 -19.85 -11.06 -18.79
C LYS A 44 -20.89 -10.71 -17.73
N LYS A 45 -22.10 -10.36 -18.15
CA LYS A 45 -23.19 -10.00 -17.24
C LYS A 45 -23.59 -11.17 -16.34
N LYS A 46 -23.67 -12.38 -16.87
CA LYS A 46 -23.94 -13.59 -16.09
C LYS A 46 -22.82 -13.91 -15.10
N ALA A 47 -21.55 -13.69 -15.49
CA ALA A 47 -20.40 -13.89 -14.59
C ALA A 47 -20.41 -12.85 -13.46
N GLU A 48 -20.74 -11.60 -13.75
CA GLU A 48 -20.85 -10.52 -12.77
C GLU A 48 -22.00 -10.76 -11.79
N GLU A 49 -23.16 -11.19 -12.24
CA GLU A 49 -24.29 -11.54 -11.40
C GLU A 49 -23.94 -12.71 -10.46
N LYS A 50 -23.30 -13.77 -10.98
CA LYS A 50 -22.83 -14.89 -10.16
C LYS A 50 -21.76 -14.49 -9.17
N PHE A 51 -20.85 -13.60 -9.57
CA PHE A 51 -19.82 -13.10 -8.66
C PHE A 51 -20.42 -12.30 -7.50
N LYS A 52 -21.46 -11.50 -7.75
CA LYS A 52 -22.24 -10.81 -6.71
C LYS A 52 -22.91 -11.79 -5.74
N GLU A 53 -23.58 -12.81 -6.27
CA GLU A 53 -24.26 -13.86 -5.44
C GLU A 53 -23.25 -14.63 -4.57
N ILE A 54 -22.08 -14.96 -5.11
CA ILE A 54 -21.01 -15.65 -4.39
C ILE A 54 -20.45 -14.78 -3.24
N ASN A 55 -20.25 -13.49 -3.47
CA ASN A 55 -19.79 -12.57 -2.44
C ASN A 55 -20.82 -12.40 -1.32
N GLU A 56 -22.09 -12.25 -1.68
CA GLU A 56 -23.21 -12.17 -0.74
C GLU A 56 -23.30 -13.42 0.16
N ALA A 57 -23.27 -14.60 -0.45
CA ALA A 57 -23.32 -15.87 0.27
C ALA A 57 -22.13 -16.03 1.23
N TYR A 58 -20.92 -15.62 0.81
CA TYR A 58 -19.73 -15.68 1.66
C TYR A 58 -19.80 -14.71 2.82
N GLU A 59 -20.27 -13.49 2.61
CA GLU A 59 -20.41 -12.49 3.67
C GLU A 59 -21.32 -12.96 4.80
N VAL A 60 -22.43 -13.62 4.45
CA VAL A 60 -23.38 -14.16 5.44
C VAL A 60 -22.82 -15.40 6.13
N LEU A 61 -22.25 -16.35 5.39
CA LEU A 61 -21.87 -17.66 5.94
C LEU A 61 -20.48 -17.66 6.61
N SER A 62 -19.64 -16.66 6.37
CA SER A 62 -18.31 -16.57 7.00
C SER A 62 -18.33 -16.01 8.43
N ASP A 63 -19.36 -15.26 8.80
CA ASP A 63 -19.57 -14.69 10.13
C ASP A 63 -20.54 -15.56 10.93
N ASP A 64 -20.12 -16.00 12.16
CA ASP A 64 -20.92 -16.90 12.99
C ASP A 64 -22.29 -16.31 13.36
N LYS A 65 -22.35 -14.99 13.60
CA LYS A 65 -23.60 -14.32 13.99
C LYS A 65 -24.56 -14.24 12.81
N LYS A 66 -24.06 -13.77 11.66
CA LYS A 66 -24.85 -13.66 10.42
C LYS A 66 -25.35 -15.05 9.96
N ARG A 67 -24.49 -16.08 10.09
CA ARG A 67 -24.86 -17.46 9.78
C ARG A 67 -25.94 -17.99 10.71
N GLN A 68 -25.83 -17.75 12.03
CA GLN A 68 -26.87 -18.13 13.00
C GLN A 68 -28.22 -17.44 12.74
N GLU A 69 -28.18 -16.14 12.40
CA GLU A 69 -29.38 -15.37 12.05
C GLU A 69 -30.01 -15.88 10.74
N TYR A 70 -29.20 -16.25 9.77
CA TYR A 70 -29.68 -16.86 8.52
C TYR A 70 -30.26 -18.26 8.73
N ASP A 71 -29.63 -19.09 9.57
CA ASP A 71 -30.06 -20.47 9.85
C ASP A 71 -31.28 -20.54 10.75
N ASN A 72 -31.49 -19.53 11.61
CA ASN A 72 -32.62 -19.41 12.53
C ASN A 72 -33.31 -18.05 12.38
N PRO A 73 -34.07 -17.84 11.29
CA PRO A 73 -34.82 -16.60 11.12
C PRO A 73 -35.83 -16.43 12.25
N ILE A 74 -35.77 -15.30 12.95
CA ILE A 74 -36.76 -14.95 13.98
C ILE A 74 -38.12 -14.75 13.29
N PRO A 75 -39.25 -15.34 13.78
CA PRO A 75 -40.55 -15.18 13.14
C PRO A 75 -40.93 -13.71 12.99
N GLU A 76 -41.53 -13.36 11.85
CA GLU A 76 -42.00 -12.04 11.48
C GLU A 76 -42.87 -11.41 12.59
N GLY A 77 -42.30 -10.43 13.30
CA GLY A 77 -43.00 -9.68 14.35
C GLY A 77 -42.23 -8.49 14.88
N PHE A 78 -40.91 -8.50 14.76
CA PHE A 78 -40.05 -7.38 15.09
C PHE A 78 -39.17 -7.02 13.84
N GLY A 79 -39.66 -6.05 13.09
CA GLY A 79 -39.10 -5.65 11.81
C GLY A 79 -37.68 -5.11 11.89
N PHE A 80 -36.72 -5.96 11.65
CA PHE A 80 -35.42 -5.57 11.12
C PHE A 80 -35.27 -6.27 9.76
N GLY A 81 -35.66 -5.55 8.69
CA GLY A 81 -35.39 -5.96 7.34
C GLY A 81 -33.88 -6.16 7.15
N PHE A 82 -33.48 -7.39 6.97
CA PHE A 82 -32.14 -7.76 6.56
C PHE A 82 -31.89 -7.19 5.14
N ASP A 83 -31.10 -6.14 5.03
CA ASP A 83 -30.58 -5.66 3.75
C ASP A 83 -29.13 -6.14 3.60
N PRO A 84 -28.90 -7.22 2.83
CA PRO A 84 -27.57 -7.81 2.69
C PRO A 84 -26.57 -6.94 1.93
N PHE A 85 -27.03 -5.87 1.28
CA PHE A 85 -26.14 -5.06 0.42
C PHE A 85 -25.78 -3.70 0.97
N GLY A 86 -26.37 -3.20 2.06
CA GLY A 86 -26.11 -1.83 2.52
C GLY A 86 -26.46 -0.74 1.47
N PHE A 87 -26.95 -1.14 0.30
CA PHE A 87 -27.28 -0.24 -0.82
C PHE A 87 -28.70 0.33 -0.72
N GLY A 88 -29.61 -0.40 -0.03
CA GLY A 88 -30.99 0.05 0.17
C GLY A 88 -31.11 1.27 1.09
N ASN A 89 -30.13 1.48 1.97
CA ASN A 89 -30.12 2.61 2.90
C ASN A 89 -29.83 3.96 2.23
N PHE A 90 -29.31 3.96 1.01
CA PHE A 90 -29.09 5.19 0.24
C PHE A 90 -30.41 5.72 -0.38
N PHE A 91 -31.37 4.83 -0.65
CA PHE A 91 -32.61 5.21 -1.36
C PHE A 91 -33.85 5.34 -0.48
N THR A 92 -33.90 4.78 0.75
CA THR A 92 -35.14 4.72 1.55
C THR A 92 -35.15 5.63 2.79
N GLY A 93 -34.14 6.47 3.03
CA GLY A 93 -34.15 7.48 4.11
C GLY A 93 -34.36 6.92 5.52
N ARG A 94 -34.19 5.59 5.74
CA ARG A 94 -34.24 4.99 7.08
C ARG A 94 -32.90 5.14 7.76
N GLN A 95 -32.95 5.73 8.93
CA GLN A 95 -31.84 6.00 9.84
C GLN A 95 -30.93 4.76 9.96
N ALA A 96 -29.77 4.81 9.31
CA ALA A 96 -28.67 3.98 9.69
C ALA A 96 -28.29 4.39 11.12
N TYR A 97 -28.51 3.50 12.09
CA TYR A 97 -27.70 3.55 13.31
C TYR A 97 -26.27 3.33 12.84
N HIS A 98 -25.56 4.40 12.61
CA HIS A 98 -24.12 4.33 12.51
C HIS A 98 -23.64 3.74 13.85
N ASN A 99 -23.31 2.46 13.85
CA ASN A 99 -22.34 1.96 14.80
C ASN A 99 -21.15 2.90 14.60
N PHE A 100 -20.95 3.83 15.54
CA PHE A 100 -19.76 4.65 15.57
C PHE A 100 -18.59 3.72 15.76
N GLU A 101 -18.06 3.18 14.64
CA GLU A 101 -16.74 2.59 14.68
C GLU A 101 -15.83 3.68 15.21
N ALA A 102 -15.22 3.40 16.35
CA ALA A 102 -14.34 4.35 16.99
C ALA A 102 -13.30 4.79 15.95
N LYS A 103 -13.25 6.11 15.67
CA LYS A 103 -12.37 6.65 14.63
C LYS A 103 -10.94 6.13 14.85
N PRO A 104 -10.28 5.65 13.81
CA PRO A 104 -8.90 5.21 13.93
C PRO A 104 -7.98 6.35 14.34
N GLY A 105 -6.83 6.00 14.86
CA GLY A 105 -5.73 6.94 15.07
C GLY A 105 -5.26 7.51 13.73
N GLN A 106 -4.56 8.65 13.79
CA GLN A 106 -4.00 9.25 12.58
C GLN A 106 -2.80 8.47 12.07
N ASP A 107 -2.65 8.38 10.76
CA ASP A 107 -1.48 7.80 10.13
C ASP A 107 -0.24 8.67 10.38
N ILE A 108 0.90 8.00 10.49
CA ILE A 108 2.21 8.64 10.52
C ILE A 108 2.87 8.42 9.16
N ARG A 109 3.35 9.51 8.56
CA ARG A 109 4.07 9.46 7.30
C ARG A 109 5.53 9.79 7.51
N VAL A 110 6.41 8.91 7.06
CA VAL A 110 7.87 9.09 7.12
C VAL A 110 8.45 9.04 5.71
N THR A 111 9.44 9.87 5.43
CA THR A 111 10.14 9.83 4.15
C THR A 111 11.41 9.00 4.29
N ILE A 112 11.59 8.04 3.39
CA ILE A 112 12.71 7.10 3.38
C ILE A 112 13.46 7.28 2.07
N ASN A 113 14.65 7.84 2.18
CA ASN A 113 15.54 8.00 1.03
C ASN A 113 16.44 6.77 0.95
N LEU A 114 16.39 6.08 -0.20
CA LEU A 114 17.26 4.97 -0.55
C LEU A 114 18.08 5.34 -1.77
N ASN A 115 19.34 4.96 -1.79
CA ASN A 115 20.24 5.13 -2.93
C ASN A 115 20.78 3.77 -3.39
N MET A 116 21.51 3.73 -4.47
CA MET A 116 22.09 2.48 -4.99
C MET A 116 23.04 1.81 -4.00
N GLU A 117 23.75 2.59 -3.20
CA GLU A 117 24.67 2.06 -2.17
C GLU A 117 23.89 1.27 -1.11
N ASP A 118 22.70 1.76 -0.68
CA ASP A 118 21.84 1.05 0.29
C ASP A 118 21.46 -0.33 -0.25
N PHE A 119 21.07 -0.44 -1.52
CA PHE A 119 20.70 -1.73 -2.14
C PHE A 119 21.87 -2.69 -2.33
N TYR A 120 23.07 -2.18 -2.57
CA TYR A 120 24.27 -3.02 -2.65
C TYR A 120 24.76 -3.48 -1.29
N LYS A 121 24.54 -2.70 -0.23
CA LYS A 121 24.88 -3.07 1.15
C LYS A 121 23.85 -4.01 1.75
N GLY A 122 22.59 -3.83 1.39
CA GLY A 122 21.48 -4.56 1.99
C GLY A 122 21.33 -4.28 3.49
N GLY A 123 20.65 -5.20 4.16
CA GLY A 123 20.50 -5.18 5.62
C GLY A 123 19.37 -4.28 6.13
N ILE A 124 19.46 -3.87 7.39
CA ILE A 124 18.39 -3.18 8.10
C ILE A 124 18.66 -1.68 8.17
N LYS A 125 17.68 -0.89 7.72
CA LYS A 125 17.66 0.57 7.91
C LYS A 125 16.69 0.93 9.02
N GLU A 126 17.17 1.61 10.05
CA GLU A 126 16.34 2.08 11.16
C GLU A 126 15.70 3.42 10.84
N ILE A 127 14.39 3.50 11.06
CA ILE A 127 13.57 4.68 10.80
C ILE A 127 12.99 5.12 12.13
N HIS A 128 13.47 6.26 12.62
CA HIS A 128 13.02 6.86 13.86
C HIS A 128 11.81 7.75 13.60
N TYR A 129 10.74 7.57 14.39
CA TYR A 129 9.55 8.39 14.29
C TYR A 129 8.87 8.57 15.66
N LYS A 130 8.00 9.58 15.77
CA LYS A 130 7.29 9.88 17.02
C LYS A 130 5.85 9.43 16.92
N LYS A 131 5.44 8.54 17.83
CA LYS A 131 4.07 8.05 17.94
C LYS A 131 3.40 8.68 19.16
N ASN A 132 2.17 9.20 18.99
CA ASN A 132 1.33 9.56 20.12
C ASN A 132 0.71 8.29 20.68
N ILE A 133 1.01 7.96 21.91
CA ILE A 133 0.41 6.86 22.65
C ILE A 133 -0.50 7.41 23.75
N ARG A 134 -1.49 6.65 24.18
CA ARG A 134 -2.37 7.04 25.26
C ARG A 134 -1.58 7.27 26.54
N CYS A 135 -1.90 8.34 27.22
CA CYS A 135 -1.32 8.62 28.52
C CYS A 135 -1.78 7.57 29.54
N GLY A 136 -0.87 6.77 30.07
CA GLY A 136 -1.18 5.75 31.07
C GLY A 136 -1.76 6.29 32.39
N HIS A 137 -1.53 7.57 32.72
CA HIS A 137 -2.06 8.19 33.93
C HIS A 137 -3.57 8.48 33.83
N CYS A 138 -4.07 8.94 32.67
CA CYS A 138 -5.47 9.27 32.46
C CYS A 138 -6.14 8.37 31.40
N ASN A 139 -5.51 7.32 30.96
CA ASN A 139 -6.00 6.34 29.97
C ASN A 139 -6.56 6.99 28.67
N GLY A 140 -5.94 8.12 28.27
CA GLY A 140 -6.37 8.83 27.05
C GLY A 140 -7.46 9.89 27.27
N GLU A 141 -8.05 10.01 28.45
CA GLU A 141 -9.13 10.97 28.73
C GLU A 141 -8.65 12.43 28.83
N GLY A 142 -7.37 12.66 29.06
CA GLY A 142 -6.81 14.01 29.20
C GLY A 142 -6.88 14.58 30.60
N GLY A 143 -7.57 13.92 31.54
CA GLY A 143 -7.74 14.35 32.94
C GLY A 143 -9.09 13.94 33.50
N ASP A 144 -9.54 14.66 34.55
CA ASP A 144 -10.89 14.45 35.07
C ASP A 144 -11.92 14.92 34.05
N THR A 145 -12.94 14.11 33.79
CA THR A 145 -13.92 14.41 32.77
C THR A 145 -15.33 14.50 33.32
N LYS A 146 -16.15 15.35 32.70
CA LYS A 146 -17.61 15.42 32.91
C LYS A 146 -18.35 15.20 31.61
N ILE A 147 -19.58 14.72 31.69
CA ILE A 147 -20.46 14.58 30.53
C ILE A 147 -20.62 15.92 29.85
N CYS A 148 -20.49 15.96 28.55
CA CYS A 148 -20.68 17.19 27.76
C CYS A 148 -22.12 17.68 27.87
N PRO A 149 -22.38 18.92 28.33
CA PRO A 149 -23.73 19.41 28.48
C PRO A 149 -24.44 19.69 27.15
N HIS A 150 -23.69 19.85 26.04
CA HIS A 150 -24.29 20.15 24.74
C HIS A 150 -24.82 18.94 24.01
N CYS A 151 -24.15 17.78 24.13
CA CYS A 151 -24.56 16.53 23.47
C CYS A 151 -25.00 15.46 24.48
N HIS A 152 -25.02 15.76 25.75
CA HIS A 152 -25.42 14.85 26.84
C HIS A 152 -24.68 13.49 26.80
N GLY A 153 -23.41 13.50 26.39
CA GLY A 153 -22.58 12.29 26.29
C GLY A 153 -22.55 11.64 24.91
N ASN A 154 -23.44 12.02 24.00
CA ASN A 154 -23.56 11.35 22.69
C ASN A 154 -22.41 11.68 21.71
N GLY A 155 -21.65 12.74 21.93
CA GLY A 155 -20.60 13.19 21.02
C GLY A 155 -21.10 13.85 19.74
N VAL A 156 -22.40 13.75 19.45
CA VAL A 156 -23.05 14.32 18.27
C VAL A 156 -24.27 15.14 18.66
N ILE A 157 -24.63 16.11 17.82
CA ILE A 157 -25.82 16.93 17.95
C ILE A 157 -26.71 16.68 16.74
N GLU A 158 -28.00 16.45 16.97
CA GLU A 158 -28.99 16.26 15.91
C GLU A 158 -29.57 17.59 15.46
N HIS A 159 -29.42 17.90 14.19
CA HIS A 159 -30.13 18.99 13.54
C HIS A 159 -31.32 18.42 12.76
N ARG A 160 -32.54 18.74 13.21
CA ARG A 160 -33.77 18.36 12.53
C ARG A 160 -34.22 19.48 11.61
N GLN A 161 -34.29 19.21 10.32
CA GLN A 161 -34.88 20.10 9.32
C GLN A 161 -36.18 19.49 8.82
N VAL A 162 -37.29 20.24 8.97
CA VAL A 162 -38.60 19.80 8.43
C VAL A 162 -38.83 20.55 7.12
N GLN A 163 -38.96 19.78 6.03
CA GLN A 163 -39.26 20.31 4.70
C GLN A 163 -40.54 19.63 4.17
N GLY A 164 -41.66 20.31 4.27
CA GLY A 164 -42.98 19.72 3.99
C GLY A 164 -43.31 18.59 4.96
N ASN A 165 -43.70 17.40 4.46
CA ASN A 165 -44.00 16.24 5.28
C ASN A 165 -42.76 15.36 5.60
N MET A 166 -41.56 15.79 5.21
CA MET A 166 -40.31 15.07 5.47
C MET A 166 -39.48 15.74 6.54
N THR A 167 -39.03 14.96 7.52
CA THR A 167 -38.08 15.40 8.56
C THR A 167 -36.71 14.81 8.24
N PHE A 168 -35.76 15.69 7.93
CA PHE A 168 -34.36 15.33 7.77
C PHE A 168 -33.63 15.47 9.10
N VAL A 169 -33.01 14.42 9.58
CA VAL A 169 -32.18 14.45 10.79
C VAL A 169 -30.72 14.35 10.37
N ASN A 170 -29.97 15.43 10.50
CA ASN A 170 -28.54 15.48 10.28
C ASN A 170 -27.84 15.40 11.62
N GLN A 171 -26.96 14.41 11.78
CA GLN A 171 -26.08 14.28 12.94
C GLN A 171 -24.75 14.97 12.63
N VAL A 172 -24.40 15.98 13.42
CA VAL A 172 -23.12 16.67 13.31
C VAL A 172 -22.30 16.43 14.58
N GLN A 173 -20.99 16.34 14.42
CA GLN A 173 -20.08 16.21 15.55
C GLN A 173 -20.26 17.39 16.52
N CYS A 174 -20.37 17.09 17.81
CA CYS A 174 -20.48 18.14 18.84
C CYS A 174 -19.17 18.92 18.93
N ASN A 175 -19.19 20.19 18.54
CA ASN A 175 -18.00 21.06 18.53
C ASN A 175 -17.51 21.37 19.95
N TYR A 176 -18.37 21.28 20.97
CA TYR A 176 -18.01 21.60 22.36
C TYR A 176 -17.10 20.52 22.98
N CYS A 177 -17.33 19.27 22.69
CA CYS A 177 -16.50 18.14 23.15
C CYS A 177 -15.67 17.49 22.03
N ASN A 178 -15.70 18.03 20.82
CA ASN A 178 -15.06 17.48 19.63
C ASN A 178 -15.38 15.99 19.41
N GLY A 179 -16.64 15.63 19.66
CA GLY A 179 -17.13 14.26 19.43
C GLY A 179 -16.82 13.25 20.53
N THR A 180 -16.17 13.65 21.62
CA THR A 180 -15.82 12.73 22.73
C THR A 180 -16.98 12.43 23.67
N GLY A 181 -18.03 13.23 23.66
CA GLY A 181 -19.13 13.16 24.63
C GLY A 181 -18.77 13.67 26.02
N LYS A 182 -17.49 13.95 26.29
CA LYS A 182 -16.96 14.38 27.60
C LYS A 182 -16.15 15.66 27.45
N ILE A 183 -16.06 16.45 28.52
CA ILE A 183 -15.19 17.62 28.62
C ILE A 183 -14.20 17.44 29.76
N VAL A 184 -12.96 17.84 29.54
CA VAL A 184 -11.91 17.80 30.58
C VAL A 184 -12.11 18.96 31.52
N THR A 185 -12.24 18.71 32.83
CA THR A 185 -12.39 19.72 33.87
C THR A 185 -11.08 20.06 34.56
N ASN A 186 -10.28 19.05 34.85
CA ASN A 186 -8.91 19.18 35.40
C ASN A 186 -7.95 18.49 34.46
N ALA A 187 -7.00 19.24 33.89
CA ALA A 187 -6.02 18.67 32.98
C ALA A 187 -5.11 17.65 33.69
N CYS A 188 -4.88 16.51 33.08
CA CYS A 188 -3.92 15.54 33.55
C CYS A 188 -2.49 16.13 33.52
N PRO A 189 -1.76 16.12 34.63
CA PRO A 189 -0.42 16.74 34.69
C PRO A 189 0.60 16.03 33.80
N ASN A 190 0.42 14.74 33.50
CA ASN A 190 1.35 13.95 32.72
C ASN A 190 1.25 14.24 31.22
N CYS A 191 0.08 14.54 30.72
CA CYS A 191 -0.14 14.83 29.29
C CYS A 191 -0.66 16.25 29.02
N ASN A 192 -0.75 17.09 30.05
CA ASN A 192 -1.25 18.46 29.95
C ASN A 192 -2.61 18.57 29.25
N GLY A 193 -3.51 17.65 29.55
CA GLY A 193 -4.88 17.67 29.02
C GLY A 193 -5.05 17.02 27.64
N THR A 194 -3.98 16.64 26.98
CA THR A 194 -4.06 16.07 25.61
C THR A 194 -4.59 14.64 25.53
N GLY A 195 -4.45 13.87 26.62
CA GLY A 195 -4.72 12.44 26.67
C GLY A 195 -3.63 11.59 26.06
N PHE A 196 -2.59 12.19 25.42
CA PHE A 196 -1.52 11.51 24.74
C PHE A 196 -0.15 11.99 25.18
N ILE A 197 0.82 11.09 25.11
CA ILE A 197 2.25 11.39 25.23
C ILE A 197 2.97 10.97 23.95
N LYS A 198 4.06 11.66 23.64
CA LYS A 198 4.90 11.32 22.47
C LYS A 198 5.93 10.29 22.89
N GLU A 199 6.01 9.20 22.16
CA GLU A 199 7.01 8.16 22.32
C GLU A 199 7.85 8.04 21.05
N ASP A 200 9.18 7.94 21.23
CA ASP A 200 10.08 7.66 20.11
C ASP A 200 10.04 6.17 19.79
N LYS A 201 9.72 5.85 18.56
CA LYS A 201 9.66 4.49 18.01
C LYS A 201 10.68 4.31 16.91
N VAL A 202 11.12 3.07 16.72
CA VAL A 202 12.03 2.68 15.65
C VAL A 202 11.37 1.58 14.83
N PHE A 203 11.21 1.82 13.54
CA PHE A 203 10.81 0.79 12.58
C PHE A 203 12.06 0.29 11.86
N ARG A 204 12.23 -1.03 11.76
CA ARG A 204 13.36 -1.66 11.10
C ARG A 204 12.94 -2.13 9.72
N LEU A 205 13.36 -1.37 8.70
CA LEU A 205 13.12 -1.68 7.30
C LEU A 205 14.24 -2.58 6.78
N ASN A 206 13.89 -3.79 6.36
CA ASN A 206 14.84 -4.66 5.66
C ASN A 206 14.92 -4.24 4.18
N ILE A 207 16.08 -3.77 3.74
CA ILE A 207 16.30 -3.29 2.37
C ILE A 207 16.28 -4.46 1.39
N ASP A 208 16.66 -5.66 1.82
CA ASP A 208 16.69 -6.85 0.96
C ASP A 208 15.29 -7.28 0.50
N ASP A 209 14.24 -6.89 1.23
CA ASP A 209 12.84 -7.14 0.86
C ASP A 209 12.30 -6.13 -0.18
N ILE A 210 13.06 -5.06 -0.45
CA ILE A 210 12.69 -4.01 -1.41
C ILE A 210 13.47 -4.22 -2.70
N LYS A 211 12.77 -4.35 -3.81
CA LYS A 211 13.44 -4.38 -5.10
C LYS A 211 13.95 -3.00 -5.46
N ALA A 212 15.20 -2.90 -5.92
CA ALA A 212 15.76 -1.62 -6.38
C ALA A 212 15.04 -1.05 -7.62
N SER A 213 14.25 -1.88 -8.33
CA SER A 213 13.36 -1.48 -9.42
C SER A 213 12.01 -0.90 -8.95
N THR A 214 11.70 -0.97 -7.64
CA THR A 214 10.45 -0.43 -7.07
C THR A 214 10.30 1.06 -7.38
N GLU A 215 9.09 1.46 -7.77
CA GLU A 215 8.80 2.87 -8.05
C GLU A 215 8.78 3.69 -6.75
N THR A 216 9.07 4.99 -6.89
CA THR A 216 8.90 5.94 -5.79
C THR A 216 7.41 6.06 -5.45
N GLY A 217 7.04 5.92 -4.18
CA GLY A 217 5.63 5.95 -3.77
C GLY A 217 5.44 5.78 -2.28
N ASP A 218 4.17 5.81 -1.87
CA ASP A 218 3.76 5.61 -0.48
C ASP A 218 3.45 4.12 -0.26
N TYR A 219 4.05 3.54 0.77
CA TYR A 219 3.90 2.13 1.13
C TYR A 219 3.53 2.01 2.61
N VAL A 220 2.60 1.13 2.92
CA VAL A 220 2.27 0.83 4.31
C VAL A 220 3.38 -0.04 4.90
N LEU A 221 4.07 0.50 5.91
CA LEU A 221 5.15 -0.19 6.59
C LEU A 221 4.64 -1.03 7.76
N ASP A 222 3.68 -0.47 8.51
CA ASP A 222 3.06 -1.11 9.67
C ASP A 222 1.60 -0.64 9.79
N LEU A 223 0.67 -1.61 9.87
CA LEU A 223 -0.77 -1.37 9.97
C LEU A 223 -1.19 -0.74 11.31
N SER A 224 -0.36 -0.86 12.35
CA SER A 224 -0.60 -0.33 13.70
C SER A 224 0.49 0.64 14.17
N GLY A 225 1.40 1.01 13.27
CA GLY A 225 2.55 1.87 13.57
C GLY A 225 2.22 3.36 13.72
N GLY A 226 1.02 3.80 13.30
CA GLY A 226 0.56 5.18 13.41
C GLY A 226 0.18 5.59 14.83
N HIS A 227 -0.41 6.78 14.98
CA HIS A 227 -0.86 7.27 16.29
C HIS A 227 -1.98 6.41 16.85
N GLU A 228 -2.01 6.23 18.18
CA GLU A 228 -3.12 5.53 18.83
C GLU A 228 -4.43 6.30 18.67
N SER A 229 -5.55 5.56 18.57
CA SER A 229 -6.87 6.15 18.50
C SER A 229 -7.21 6.90 19.78
N LYS A 230 -7.88 8.05 19.64
CA LYS A 230 -8.45 8.80 20.77
C LYS A 230 -9.61 8.05 21.43
N TYR A 231 -10.27 7.17 20.69
CA TYR A 231 -11.47 6.48 21.14
C TYR A 231 -11.11 5.08 21.65
N SER A 232 -11.72 4.65 22.76
CA SER A 232 -11.57 3.30 23.26
C SER A 232 -12.10 2.30 22.22
N GLY A 233 -11.28 1.28 21.91
CA GLY A 233 -11.61 0.31 20.87
C GLY A 233 -11.34 0.75 19.42
N GLY A 234 -10.90 1.99 19.21
CA GLY A 234 -10.45 2.43 17.88
C GLY A 234 -9.11 1.81 17.51
N ARG A 235 -8.94 1.47 16.23
CA ARG A 235 -7.67 0.98 15.70
C ARG A 235 -6.62 2.09 15.70
N ASP A 236 -5.37 1.73 15.85
CA ASP A 236 -4.26 2.67 15.62
C ASP A 236 -4.21 3.06 14.14
N GLY A 237 -3.62 4.22 13.86
CA GLY A 237 -3.29 4.62 12.50
C GLY A 237 -2.17 3.76 11.91
N GLN A 238 -1.90 3.94 10.63
CA GLN A 238 -0.84 3.23 9.92
C GLN A 238 0.47 4.02 9.93
N LEU A 239 1.59 3.32 9.88
CA LEU A 239 2.89 3.90 9.52
C LEU A 239 3.08 3.77 8.02
N ILE A 240 3.13 4.88 7.32
CA ILE A 240 3.28 4.96 5.87
C ILE A 240 4.67 5.50 5.56
N GLY A 241 5.47 4.72 4.84
CA GLY A 241 6.77 5.12 4.33
C GLY A 241 6.66 5.64 2.91
N ARG A 242 7.04 6.89 2.68
CA ARG A 242 7.26 7.41 1.34
C ARG A 242 8.67 7.05 0.90
N LEU A 243 8.78 6.01 0.07
CA LEU A 243 10.06 5.59 -0.48
C LEU A 243 10.46 6.53 -1.63
N ILE A 244 11.65 7.11 -1.53
CA ILE A 244 12.29 7.88 -2.60
C ILE A 244 13.56 7.13 -2.96
N ILE A 245 13.58 6.53 -4.16
CA ILE A 245 14.70 5.72 -4.62
C ILE A 245 15.52 6.54 -5.64
N ASN A 246 16.69 6.97 -5.20
CA ASN A 246 17.64 7.67 -6.06
C ASN A 246 18.60 6.66 -6.71
N ARG A 247 18.38 6.38 -7.97
CA ARG A 247 19.23 5.47 -8.76
C ARG A 247 20.39 6.17 -9.45
N GLY A 248 20.45 7.51 -9.43
CA GLY A 248 21.46 8.26 -10.20
C GLY A 248 21.41 7.88 -11.69
N ASN A 249 22.56 7.50 -12.24
CA ASN A 249 22.71 7.10 -13.65
C ASN A 249 22.41 5.60 -13.90
N TYR A 250 22.01 4.86 -12.87
CA TYR A 250 21.77 3.43 -12.95
C TYR A 250 20.32 3.12 -13.31
N LYS A 251 20.12 2.11 -14.15
CA LYS A 251 18.84 1.45 -14.36
C LYS A 251 18.90 0.07 -13.71
N VAL A 252 17.81 -0.37 -13.12
CA VAL A 252 17.74 -1.68 -12.46
C VAL A 252 16.49 -2.40 -12.97
N ASP A 253 16.67 -3.66 -13.33
CA ASP A 253 15.56 -4.53 -13.74
C ASP A 253 14.97 -5.33 -12.55
N GLN A 254 13.93 -6.11 -12.83
CA GLN A 254 13.26 -6.94 -11.82
C GLN A 254 14.12 -8.11 -11.31
N SER A 255 15.20 -8.44 -12.00
CA SER A 255 16.16 -9.49 -11.66
C SER A 255 17.36 -8.95 -10.89
N ASN A 256 17.30 -7.70 -10.42
CA ASN A 256 18.40 -7.00 -9.74
C ASN A 256 19.67 -6.81 -10.58
N ASN A 257 19.53 -6.89 -11.91
CA ASN A 257 20.61 -6.51 -12.80
C ASN A 257 20.71 -4.98 -12.85
N VAL A 258 21.93 -4.49 -12.83
CA VAL A 258 22.25 -3.04 -12.85
C VAL A 258 22.85 -2.66 -14.18
N PHE A 259 22.33 -1.60 -14.78
CA PHE A 259 22.81 -1.07 -16.06
C PHE A 259 23.35 0.35 -15.85
N GLU A 260 24.59 0.57 -16.27
CA GLU A 260 25.23 1.88 -16.28
C GLU A 260 25.64 2.25 -17.69
N GLN A 261 25.35 3.50 -18.08
CA GLN A 261 25.81 4.03 -19.35
C GLN A 261 27.19 4.63 -19.17
N VAL A 262 28.17 4.14 -19.93
CA VAL A 262 29.57 4.56 -19.87
C VAL A 262 30.03 5.07 -21.22
N GLU A 263 30.62 6.28 -21.26
CA GLU A 263 31.23 6.81 -22.47
C GLU A 263 32.60 6.17 -22.69
N ILE A 264 32.78 5.60 -23.87
CA ILE A 264 34.02 4.96 -24.32
C ILE A 264 34.50 5.66 -25.60
N PRO A 265 35.74 6.07 -25.71
CA PRO A 265 36.30 6.59 -26.96
C PRO A 265 36.10 5.57 -28.10
N TYR A 266 35.73 6.04 -29.28
CA TYR A 266 35.44 5.17 -30.43
C TYR A 266 36.62 4.25 -30.81
N TYR A 267 37.88 4.71 -30.66
CA TYR A 267 39.07 3.92 -30.93
C TYR A 267 39.23 2.76 -29.90
N ASP A 268 38.87 2.98 -28.64
CA ASP A 268 38.89 1.93 -27.61
C ASP A 268 37.78 0.90 -27.86
N MET A 269 36.66 1.31 -28.44
CA MET A 269 35.59 0.39 -28.85
C MET A 269 36.06 -0.49 -30.03
N LEU A 270 36.85 0.04 -30.95
CA LEU A 270 37.37 -0.75 -32.10
C LEU A 270 38.50 -1.68 -31.69
N LEU A 271 39.41 -1.24 -30.86
CA LEU A 271 40.61 -1.98 -30.48
C LEU A 271 40.39 -2.88 -29.26
N GLY A 272 39.32 -2.66 -28.53
CA GLY A 272 39.10 -3.28 -27.22
C GLY A 272 39.92 -2.59 -26.13
N THR A 273 39.40 -2.59 -24.93
CA THR A 273 40.08 -1.95 -23.77
C THR A 273 39.57 -2.55 -22.47
N ASP A 274 40.34 -2.43 -21.41
CA ASP A 274 39.92 -2.73 -20.05
C ASP A 274 39.48 -1.44 -19.37
N LYS A 275 38.25 -1.45 -18.83
CA LYS A 275 37.65 -0.29 -18.15
C LYS A 275 37.48 -0.57 -16.68
N ASP A 276 38.10 0.26 -15.85
CA ASP A 276 37.86 0.22 -14.41
C ASP A 276 36.60 0.99 -14.05
N ILE A 277 35.73 0.31 -13.27
CA ILE A 277 34.44 0.78 -12.80
C ILE A 277 34.42 0.73 -11.27
N ILE A 278 33.85 1.72 -10.66
CA ILE A 278 33.57 1.72 -9.22
C ILE A 278 32.08 1.48 -9.03
N LEU A 279 31.72 0.34 -8.48
CA LEU A 279 30.35 -0.01 -8.15
C LEU A 279 29.80 0.90 -7.03
N PRO A 280 28.47 1.04 -6.88
CA PRO A 280 27.85 1.86 -5.82
C PRO A 280 28.29 1.53 -4.39
N ASN A 281 28.72 0.29 -4.14
CA ASN A 281 29.28 -0.14 -2.84
C ASN A 281 30.77 0.20 -2.66
N GLY A 282 31.38 0.92 -3.59
CA GLY A 282 32.81 1.28 -3.57
C GLY A 282 33.76 0.20 -4.09
N LYS A 283 33.26 -1.01 -4.45
CA LYS A 283 34.09 -2.08 -5.03
C LYS A 283 34.55 -1.68 -6.41
N LYS A 284 35.85 -1.80 -6.66
CA LYS A 284 36.44 -1.62 -7.99
C LYS A 284 36.38 -2.94 -8.76
N ILE A 285 35.95 -2.88 -10.00
CA ILE A 285 35.93 -3.98 -10.96
C ILE A 285 36.54 -3.52 -12.27
N THR A 286 37.25 -4.42 -12.96
CA THR A 286 37.76 -4.17 -14.32
C THR A 286 36.88 -4.97 -15.29
N VAL A 287 36.28 -4.26 -16.24
CA VAL A 287 35.40 -4.87 -17.26
C VAL A 287 36.12 -4.78 -18.62
N LYS A 288 36.28 -5.95 -19.25
CA LYS A 288 36.89 -6.04 -20.57
C LYS A 288 35.87 -5.69 -21.65
N ILE A 289 36.16 -4.62 -22.41
CA ILE A 289 35.37 -4.20 -23.56
C ILE A 289 35.94 -4.93 -24.78
N PRO A 290 35.13 -5.75 -25.46
CA PRO A 290 35.57 -6.49 -26.64
C PRO A 290 35.95 -5.56 -27.78
N THR A 291 36.85 -6.06 -28.67
CA THR A 291 37.14 -5.41 -29.96
C THR A 291 35.86 -5.30 -30.79
N GLU A 292 35.78 -4.31 -31.66
CA GLU A 292 34.65 -4.05 -32.56
C GLU A 292 33.30 -3.87 -31.83
N SER A 293 33.33 -3.41 -30.55
CA SER A 293 32.12 -3.07 -29.82
C SER A 293 31.39 -1.92 -30.50
N LYS A 294 30.05 -2.00 -30.54
CA LYS A 294 29.16 -1.00 -31.16
C LYS A 294 28.57 -0.07 -30.12
N ASP A 295 28.16 1.11 -30.56
CA ASP A 295 27.35 2.02 -29.74
C ASP A 295 26.06 1.31 -29.29
N GLY A 296 25.71 1.42 -28.01
CA GLY A 296 24.60 0.69 -27.40
C GLY A 296 24.88 -0.76 -27.03
N SER A 297 26.09 -1.30 -27.29
CA SER A 297 26.45 -2.66 -26.86
C SER A 297 26.41 -2.79 -25.33
N LEU A 298 25.97 -3.97 -24.86
CA LEU A 298 25.95 -4.32 -23.45
C LEU A 298 27.11 -5.27 -23.13
N VAL A 299 27.98 -4.85 -22.23
CA VAL A 299 29.06 -5.68 -21.71
C VAL A 299 28.70 -6.16 -20.30
N LYS A 300 28.59 -7.49 -20.14
CA LYS A 300 28.17 -8.12 -18.91
C LYS A 300 29.35 -8.33 -17.96
N SER A 301 29.15 -7.95 -16.71
CA SER A 301 30.01 -8.31 -15.58
C SER A 301 29.18 -9.15 -14.59
N PRO A 302 29.38 -10.49 -14.56
CA PRO A 302 28.51 -11.38 -13.81
C PRO A 302 28.65 -11.19 -12.29
N LYS A 303 27.54 -11.35 -11.57
CA LYS A 303 27.46 -11.29 -10.09
C LYS A 303 27.96 -9.97 -9.46
N ASN A 304 27.97 -8.90 -10.23
CA ASN A 304 28.33 -7.57 -9.75
C ASN A 304 27.12 -6.61 -9.71
N GLY A 305 25.90 -7.14 -9.90
CA GLY A 305 24.64 -6.43 -9.64
C GLY A 305 24.22 -6.52 -8.17
N ILE A 306 22.95 -6.18 -7.88
CA ILE A 306 22.39 -6.22 -6.55
C ILE A 306 21.98 -7.66 -6.19
N ASN A 307 22.27 -8.10 -4.97
CA ASN A 307 21.88 -9.44 -4.46
C ASN A 307 22.18 -10.61 -5.42
N GLY A 308 23.37 -10.57 -6.05
CA GLY A 308 23.82 -11.63 -6.97
C GLY A 308 23.34 -11.48 -8.42
N GLY A 309 22.64 -10.39 -8.75
CA GLY A 309 22.37 -10.00 -10.12
C GLY A 309 23.64 -9.65 -10.89
N ASP A 310 23.49 -9.38 -12.18
CA ASP A 310 24.60 -9.03 -13.05
C ASP A 310 24.72 -7.50 -13.22
N TYR A 311 25.91 -7.04 -13.56
CA TYR A 311 26.15 -5.66 -13.89
C TYR A 311 26.45 -5.52 -15.38
N TYR A 312 25.80 -4.56 -16.03
CA TYR A 312 25.92 -4.31 -17.46
C TYR A 312 26.41 -2.90 -17.74
N LEU A 313 27.48 -2.79 -18.50
CA LEU A 313 27.88 -1.53 -19.11
C LEU A 313 27.18 -1.34 -20.44
N CYS A 314 26.39 -0.28 -20.55
CA CYS A 314 25.86 0.23 -21.81
C CYS A 314 26.91 1.13 -22.44
N ILE A 315 27.57 0.71 -23.49
CA ILE A 315 28.60 1.48 -24.16
C ILE A 315 27.95 2.63 -24.93
N LYS A 316 28.46 3.86 -24.70
CA LYS A 316 28.15 5.03 -25.50
C LYS A 316 29.40 5.53 -26.17
N ALA A 317 29.37 5.63 -27.49
CA ALA A 317 30.53 6.11 -28.25
C ALA A 317 30.80 7.56 -27.94
N LYS A 318 32.06 7.83 -27.55
CA LYS A 318 32.59 9.19 -27.40
C LYS A 318 33.53 9.51 -28.57
N PHE A 319 33.28 10.64 -29.22
CA PHE A 319 34.10 11.13 -30.31
C PHE A 319 34.94 12.31 -29.82
N PRO A 320 36.15 12.07 -29.29
CA PRO A 320 37.04 13.18 -28.89
C PRO A 320 37.49 13.97 -30.10
N PRO A 321 37.85 15.24 -29.91
CA PRO A 321 38.37 16.06 -30.99
C PRO A 321 39.67 15.47 -31.54
N LEU A 322 39.74 15.33 -32.88
CA LEU A 322 40.88 14.76 -33.58
C LEU A 322 41.96 15.84 -33.83
N ASN A 323 43.18 15.53 -33.52
CA ASN A 323 44.33 16.32 -33.92
C ASN A 323 44.69 16.09 -35.42
N LYS A 324 45.69 16.79 -35.95
CA LYS A 324 46.06 16.69 -37.35
C LYS A 324 46.59 15.29 -37.73
N ASN A 325 47.41 14.69 -36.85
CA ASN A 325 47.96 13.36 -37.10
C ASN A 325 46.84 12.28 -37.08
N ASP A 326 45.84 12.40 -36.17
CA ASP A 326 44.69 11.48 -36.10
C ASP A 326 43.90 11.53 -37.42
N LYS A 327 43.66 12.73 -37.96
CA LYS A 327 42.97 12.92 -39.25
C LYS A 327 43.73 12.29 -40.41
N ASP A 328 45.02 12.45 -40.44
CA ASP A 328 45.88 11.85 -41.48
C ASP A 328 45.90 10.32 -41.41
N LEU A 329 45.94 9.76 -40.18
CA LEU A 329 45.85 8.31 -39.96
C LEU A 329 44.48 7.73 -40.38
N LEU A 330 43.40 8.39 -39.98
CA LEU A 330 42.06 7.99 -40.38
C LEU A 330 41.81 8.09 -41.87
N THR A 331 42.40 9.10 -42.53
CA THR A 331 42.34 9.23 -43.98
C THR A 331 43.06 8.07 -44.69
N LYS A 332 44.21 7.64 -44.17
CA LYS A 332 44.93 6.45 -44.68
C LYS A 332 44.09 5.19 -44.52
N ILE A 333 43.48 4.99 -43.32
CA ILE A 333 42.61 3.82 -43.07
C ILE A 333 41.41 3.85 -44.04
N LYS A 334 40.75 4.97 -44.23
CA LYS A 334 39.65 5.13 -45.16
C LYS A 334 40.04 4.71 -46.59
N ASN A 335 41.18 5.19 -47.05
CA ASN A 335 41.67 4.88 -48.41
C ASN A 335 42.08 3.44 -48.62
N ASN A 336 42.43 2.71 -47.53
CA ASN A 336 42.76 1.30 -47.61
C ASN A 336 41.52 0.38 -47.67
N HIS A 337 40.33 0.92 -47.33
CA HIS A 337 39.07 0.17 -47.33
C HIS A 337 38.05 0.70 -48.36
N SER A 338 38.44 1.64 -49.22
CA SER A 338 37.72 2.12 -50.40
C SER A 338 38.17 1.44 -51.65
#